data_74fb640ae27ef64f386834b71bf148bc
#
_entry.id   74fb640ae27ef64f386834b71bf148bc
#
_cell.length_a   1.000
_cell.length_b   1.000
_cell.length_c   1.000
_cell.angle_alpha   90.00
_cell.angle_beta   90.00
_cell.angle_gamma   90.00
#
_symmetry.space_group_name_H-M   'P 1'
#
loop_
_entity.id
_entity.type
_entity.pdbx_description
1 polymer ?
#
loop_
_entity_poly.entity_id
_entity_poly.type
_entity_poly.pdbx_seq_one_letter_code
_entity_poly.pdbx_strand_id
1 'polypeptide(L)'
;MIKYFRLGLLLLLAALAVQPAQATSLTDFLENKLADDQFRTTPYTEPTTHYVSLLTAACSDSAAGTEVSGGSYARVAVTKADASWKGTHASATGVSSGTGGTISNAAAITFPAPTANWGVVTHFRIDD
;
A
#
# COMPACT_ATOMS: atom_id res chain seq x y z
N MET A 1 -18.80 10.82 -48.79
CA MET A 1 -18.22 11.41 -47.56
C MET A 1 -18.84 10.89 -46.25
N ILE A 2 -20.14 10.70 -46.16
CA ILE A 2 -20.83 10.27 -44.90
C ILE A 2 -20.45 8.87 -44.39
N LYS A 3 -20.15 7.91 -45.28
CA LYS A 3 -19.81 6.54 -44.90
C LYS A 3 -18.46 6.42 -44.15
N TYR A 4 -17.48 7.22 -44.51
CA TYR A 4 -16.16 7.22 -43.85
C TYR A 4 -16.16 7.93 -42.52
N PHE A 5 -17.03 8.92 -42.33
CA PHE A 5 -17.20 9.62 -41.06
C PHE A 5 -17.79 8.71 -39.97
N ARG A 6 -18.74 7.83 -40.34
CA ARG A 6 -19.32 6.86 -39.39
C ARG A 6 -18.34 5.76 -39.00
N LEU A 7 -17.46 5.31 -39.91
CA LEU A 7 -16.45 4.30 -39.60
C LEU A 7 -15.34 4.88 -38.69
N GLY A 8 -14.92 6.11 -38.93
CA GLY A 8 -13.95 6.80 -38.06
C GLY A 8 -14.46 7.05 -36.66
N LEU A 9 -15.75 7.40 -36.50
CA LEU A 9 -16.37 7.63 -35.18
C LEU A 9 -16.55 6.31 -34.41
N LEU A 10 -16.84 5.20 -35.06
CA LEU A 10 -16.92 3.88 -34.40
C LEU A 10 -15.54 3.39 -33.93
N LEU A 11 -14.49 3.62 -34.71
CA LEU A 11 -13.12 3.28 -34.33
C LEU A 11 -12.63 4.16 -33.16
N LEU A 12 -13.01 5.43 -33.11
CA LEU A 12 -12.67 6.32 -32.00
C LEU A 12 -13.39 5.93 -30.71
N LEU A 13 -14.66 5.50 -30.79
CA LEU A 13 -15.41 5.03 -29.62
C LEU A 13 -14.86 3.69 -29.08
N ALA A 14 -14.36 2.81 -29.93
CA ALA A 14 -13.74 1.55 -29.51
C ALA A 14 -12.39 1.77 -28.79
N ALA A 15 -11.66 2.82 -29.13
CA ALA A 15 -10.40 3.17 -28.46
C ALA A 15 -10.58 3.78 -27.07
N LEU A 16 -11.78 4.31 -26.74
CA LEU A 16 -12.08 4.86 -25.41
C LEU A 16 -12.55 3.80 -24.39
N ALA A 17 -12.73 2.55 -24.80
CA ALA A 17 -13.44 1.57 -23.98
C ALA A 17 -12.54 0.61 -23.18
N VAL A 18 -11.22 0.74 -23.25
CA VAL A 18 -10.31 -0.10 -22.47
C VAL A 18 -9.36 0.78 -21.66
N GLN A 19 -9.89 1.41 -20.64
CA GLN A 19 -9.07 1.76 -19.49
C GLN A 19 -8.94 0.47 -18.68
N PRO A 20 -7.74 -0.10 -18.53
CA PRO A 20 -7.56 -1.12 -17.51
C PRO A 20 -7.98 -0.50 -16.19
N ALA A 21 -8.90 -1.13 -15.48
CA ALA A 21 -9.15 -0.79 -14.09
C ALA A 21 -7.82 -0.93 -13.38
N GLN A 22 -7.18 0.19 -13.07
CA GLN A 22 -6.06 0.22 -12.15
C GLN A 22 -6.69 -0.03 -10.77
N ALA A 23 -6.79 -1.29 -10.40
CA ALA A 23 -6.86 -1.61 -8.99
C ALA A 23 -5.57 -1.05 -8.39
N THR A 24 -5.68 -0.08 -7.51
CA THR A 24 -4.60 0.30 -6.60
C THR A 24 -4.43 -0.90 -5.69
N SER A 25 -3.50 -1.75 -6.02
CA SER A 25 -3.41 -3.11 -5.57
C SER A 25 -2.86 -3.19 -4.16
N LEU A 26 -3.50 -4.00 -3.35
CA LEU A 26 -2.84 -4.71 -2.28
C LEU A 26 -1.67 -5.51 -2.89
N THR A 27 -0.65 -5.84 -2.10
CA THR A 27 0.40 -6.74 -2.58
C THR A 27 -0.17 -8.11 -2.92
N ASP A 28 0.41 -8.83 -3.88
CA ASP A 28 0.05 -10.22 -4.24
C ASP A 28 -0.13 -11.11 -3.00
N PHE A 29 0.72 -10.90 -1.98
CA PHE A 29 0.64 -11.62 -0.71
C PHE A 29 -0.70 -11.36 -0.01
N LEU A 30 -1.08 -10.11 0.18
CA LEU A 30 -2.30 -9.76 0.92
C LEU A 30 -3.57 -10.10 0.10
N GLU A 31 -3.52 -9.93 -1.21
CA GLU A 31 -4.63 -10.35 -2.09
C GLU A 31 -4.92 -11.84 -1.96
N ASN A 32 -3.88 -12.68 -2.01
CA ASN A 32 -4.02 -14.12 -1.83
C ASN A 32 -4.52 -14.48 -0.43
N LYS A 33 -4.01 -13.82 0.62
CA LYS A 33 -4.45 -14.06 2.00
C LYS A 33 -5.92 -13.71 2.22
N LEU A 34 -6.37 -12.58 1.71
CA LEU A 34 -7.77 -12.17 1.79
C LEU A 34 -8.70 -13.07 0.97
N ALA A 35 -8.26 -13.49 -0.22
CA ALA A 35 -9.02 -14.43 -1.03
C ALA A 35 -9.19 -15.78 -0.33
N ASP A 36 -8.14 -16.31 0.29
CA ASP A 36 -8.18 -17.53 1.05
C ASP A 36 -9.09 -17.42 2.30
N ASP A 37 -8.98 -16.29 3.03
CA ASP A 37 -9.81 -16.04 4.22
C ASP A 37 -11.30 -15.90 3.89
N GLN A 38 -11.64 -15.21 2.81
CA GLN A 38 -13.04 -14.93 2.44
C GLN A 38 -13.73 -16.11 1.73
N PHE A 39 -13.00 -16.91 0.95
CA PHE A 39 -13.60 -17.90 0.05
C PHE A 39 -13.12 -19.34 0.31
N ARG A 40 -12.15 -19.54 1.19
CA ARG A 40 -11.60 -20.85 1.52
C ARG A 40 -11.57 -21.03 3.04
N THR A 41 -11.09 -22.19 3.50
CA THR A 41 -11.03 -22.54 4.93
C THR A 41 -9.66 -22.19 5.56
N THR A 42 -8.92 -21.26 4.99
CA THR A 42 -7.60 -20.87 5.46
C THR A 42 -7.65 -19.45 6.00
N PRO A 43 -7.90 -19.24 7.30
CA PRO A 43 -8.03 -17.91 7.88
C PRO A 43 -6.71 -17.14 7.84
N TYR A 44 -6.78 -15.85 7.56
CA TYR A 44 -5.65 -14.96 7.68
C TYR A 44 -5.44 -14.56 9.14
N THR A 45 -4.26 -14.89 9.68
CA THR A 45 -3.86 -14.41 11.00
C THR A 45 -3.19 -13.05 10.84
N GLU A 46 -3.88 -12.01 11.27
CA GLU A 46 -3.39 -10.64 11.18
C GLU A 46 -2.19 -10.40 12.13
N PRO A 47 -1.17 -9.64 11.70
CA PRO A 47 -0.06 -9.26 12.57
C PRO A 47 -0.56 -8.36 13.72
N THR A 48 0.06 -8.48 14.87
CA THR A 48 -0.20 -7.60 16.03
C THR A 48 0.68 -6.35 16.02
N THR A 49 1.70 -6.34 15.19
CA THR A 49 2.67 -5.25 15.06
C THR A 49 3.02 -5.10 13.59
N HIS A 50 2.98 -3.87 13.12
CA HIS A 50 3.52 -3.49 11.81
C HIS A 50 4.90 -2.87 11.99
N TYR A 51 5.74 -3.01 10.98
CA TYR A 51 7.07 -2.41 10.96
C TYR A 51 7.16 -1.40 9.83
N VAL A 52 7.63 -0.20 10.13
CA VAL A 52 7.92 0.79 9.10
C VAL A 52 9.39 0.69 8.74
N SER A 53 9.68 0.47 7.47
CA SER A 53 11.03 0.36 6.90
C SER A 53 11.31 1.47 5.88
N LEU A 54 12.58 1.84 5.76
CA LEU A 54 13.07 2.82 4.78
C LEU A 54 13.76 2.12 3.62
N LEU A 55 13.50 2.58 2.40
CA LEU A 55 14.00 1.96 1.18
C LEU A 55 14.85 2.95 0.36
N THR A 56 15.91 2.43 -0.22
CA THR A 56 16.76 3.12 -1.20
C THR A 56 16.32 2.84 -2.65
N ALA A 57 15.47 1.82 -2.86
CA ALA A 57 14.82 1.56 -4.14
C ALA A 57 13.37 1.10 -3.90
N ALA A 58 12.47 1.50 -4.77
CA ALA A 58 11.04 1.21 -4.66
C ALA A 58 10.75 -0.29 -4.54
N CYS A 59 9.73 -0.62 -3.74
CA CYS A 59 9.05 -1.91 -3.82
C CYS A 59 8.06 -1.92 -4.99
N SER A 60 7.65 -3.11 -5.39
CA SER A 60 6.54 -3.35 -6.30
C SER A 60 5.56 -4.31 -5.64
N ASP A 61 4.47 -4.62 -6.32
CA ASP A 61 3.46 -5.57 -5.88
C ASP A 61 4.02 -6.95 -5.51
N SER A 62 5.02 -7.41 -6.28
CA SER A 62 5.67 -8.72 -6.11
C SER A 62 7.12 -8.66 -5.59
N ALA A 63 7.69 -7.46 -5.36
CA ALA A 63 9.09 -7.31 -4.96
C ALA A 63 9.28 -6.33 -3.79
N ALA A 64 10.09 -6.74 -2.82
CA ALA A 64 10.28 -6.02 -1.56
C ALA A 64 11.03 -4.67 -1.67
N GLY A 65 11.65 -4.35 -2.81
CA GLY A 65 12.53 -3.19 -2.95
C GLY A 65 13.89 -3.41 -2.25
N THR A 66 14.66 -2.34 -2.09
CA THR A 66 15.95 -2.38 -1.40
C THR A 66 15.88 -1.60 -0.10
N GLU A 67 15.94 -2.31 1.02
CA GLU A 67 15.89 -1.70 2.35
C GLU A 67 17.26 -1.11 2.75
N VAL A 68 17.22 -0.03 3.51
CA VAL A 68 18.40 0.54 4.18
C VAL A 68 19.04 -0.52 5.09
N SER A 69 20.36 -0.54 5.18
CA SER A 69 21.10 -1.43 6.08
C SER A 69 22.31 -0.75 6.71
N GLY A 70 22.73 -1.22 7.88
CA GLY A 70 23.88 -0.69 8.61
C GLY A 70 23.60 0.67 9.28
N GLY A 71 24.63 1.32 9.82
CA GLY A 71 24.54 2.66 10.40
C GLY A 71 23.52 2.81 11.53
N SER A 72 23.32 1.80 12.37
CA SER A 72 22.29 1.73 13.42
C SER A 72 20.85 1.79 12.89
N TYR A 73 20.64 1.50 11.59
CA TYR A 73 19.30 1.39 11.06
C TYR A 73 18.53 0.24 11.72
N ALA A 74 17.29 0.50 12.07
CA ALA A 74 16.32 -0.51 12.48
C ALA A 74 14.93 -0.09 12.03
N ARG A 75 14.10 -1.07 11.64
CA ARG A 75 12.68 -0.85 11.40
C ARG A 75 12.01 -0.34 12.66
N VAL A 76 11.01 0.52 12.51
CA VAL A 76 10.24 1.02 13.66
C VAL A 76 8.96 0.20 13.81
N ALA A 77 8.82 -0.46 14.95
CA ALA A 77 7.63 -1.22 15.29
C ALA A 77 6.47 -0.28 15.66
N VAL A 78 5.30 -0.52 15.10
CA VAL A 78 4.06 0.20 15.40
C VAL A 78 2.97 -0.82 15.70
N THR A 79 2.54 -0.89 16.95
CA THR A 79 1.52 -1.85 17.39
C THR A 79 0.20 -1.62 16.66
N LYS A 80 -0.49 -2.71 16.29
CA LYS A 80 -1.85 -2.66 15.76
C LYS A 80 -2.82 -2.27 16.88
N ALA A 81 -3.10 -0.99 17.02
CA ALA A 81 -3.99 -0.44 18.04
C ALA A 81 -4.54 0.93 17.60
N ASP A 82 -5.74 1.28 18.08
CA ASP A 82 -6.35 2.59 17.83
C ASP A 82 -5.50 3.75 18.33
N ALA A 83 -4.70 3.54 19.38
CA ALA A 83 -3.76 4.52 19.89
C ALA A 83 -2.58 4.79 18.93
N SER A 84 -2.25 3.83 18.07
CA SER A 84 -1.15 3.94 17.10
C SER A 84 -1.61 4.38 15.71
N TRP A 85 -2.85 4.03 15.34
CA TRP A 85 -3.41 4.26 14.01
C TRP A 85 -4.77 4.94 14.11
N LYS A 86 -4.97 5.98 13.35
CA LYS A 86 -6.27 6.64 13.18
C LYS A 86 -6.96 6.06 11.95
N GLY A 87 -8.21 5.67 12.11
CA GLY A 87 -9.04 5.17 11.01
C GLY A 87 -9.48 6.25 10.04
N THR A 88 -10.37 5.90 9.14
CA THR A 88 -11.03 6.82 8.22
C THR A 88 -11.58 8.04 8.98
N HIS A 89 -11.41 9.22 8.42
CA HIS A 89 -11.75 10.51 9.06
C HIS A 89 -10.85 10.90 10.25
N ALA A 90 -9.65 10.35 10.34
CA ALA A 90 -8.67 10.62 11.40
C ALA A 90 -9.20 10.35 12.83
N SER A 91 -10.19 9.45 12.96
CA SER A 91 -10.71 9.01 14.25
C SER A 91 -9.76 8.02 14.91
N ALA A 92 -9.46 8.24 16.18
CA ALA A 92 -8.65 7.30 16.97
C ALA A 92 -9.46 6.13 17.54
N THR A 93 -10.80 6.22 17.57
CA THR A 93 -11.67 5.22 18.21
C THR A 93 -12.85 4.79 17.35
N GLY A 94 -13.17 5.53 16.30
CA GLY A 94 -14.27 5.20 15.40
C GLY A 94 -13.87 4.13 14.38
N VAL A 95 -14.75 3.17 14.16
CA VAL A 95 -14.61 2.20 13.07
C VAL A 95 -14.55 2.95 11.73
N SER A 96 -13.63 2.55 10.86
CA SER A 96 -13.53 3.12 9.52
C SER A 96 -14.84 2.89 8.75
N SER A 97 -15.35 3.93 8.10
CA SER A 97 -16.63 3.91 7.38
C SER A 97 -16.62 4.87 6.18
N GLY A 98 -17.60 4.75 5.30
CA GLY A 98 -17.73 5.58 4.12
C GLY A 98 -16.81 5.15 2.98
N THR A 99 -16.47 6.08 2.10
CA THR A 99 -15.59 5.86 0.94
C THR A 99 -14.15 6.24 1.25
N GLY A 100 -13.18 5.49 0.72
CA GLY A 100 -11.77 5.88 0.71
C GLY A 100 -10.92 5.38 1.88
N GLY A 101 -11.26 4.28 2.53
CA GLY A 101 -10.47 3.49 3.51
C GLY A 101 -9.09 4.03 3.93
N THR A 102 -9.00 5.23 4.51
CA THR A 102 -7.73 5.87 4.85
C THR A 102 -7.33 5.53 6.28
N ILE A 103 -6.09 5.11 6.46
CA ILE A 103 -5.44 4.93 7.76
C ILE A 103 -4.26 5.89 7.86
N SER A 104 -4.05 6.49 9.02
CA SER A 104 -2.89 7.35 9.29
C SER A 104 -2.27 7.01 10.64
N ASN A 105 -0.97 7.27 10.77
CA ASN A 105 -0.27 7.16 12.06
C ASN A 105 -0.82 8.20 13.05
N ALA A 106 -1.00 7.79 14.31
CA ALA A 106 -1.49 8.67 15.37
C ALA A 106 -0.39 9.58 15.95
N ALA A 107 0.87 9.14 15.86
CA ALA A 107 2.04 9.88 16.32
C ALA A 107 3.18 9.79 15.31
N ALA A 108 4.18 10.63 15.44
CA ALA A 108 5.38 10.59 14.58
C ALA A 108 6.09 9.24 14.71
N ILE A 109 6.49 8.65 13.59
CA ILE A 109 7.31 7.45 13.52
C ILE A 109 8.76 7.89 13.41
N THR A 110 9.54 7.66 14.49
CA THR A 110 10.92 8.16 14.59
C THR A 110 11.90 7.00 14.49
N PHE A 111 12.78 7.07 13.51
CA PHE A 111 13.86 6.12 13.31
C PHE A 111 15.05 6.42 14.23
N PRO A 112 15.90 5.43 14.54
CA PRO A 112 17.14 5.65 15.26
C PRO A 112 18.02 6.69 14.57
N ALA A 113 18.82 7.42 15.34
CA ALA A 113 19.80 8.34 14.75
C ALA A 113 20.85 7.55 13.96
N PRO A 114 21.13 7.92 12.70
CA PRO A 114 22.10 7.21 11.89
C PRO A 114 23.52 7.41 12.42
N THR A 115 24.28 6.32 12.57
CA THR A 115 25.70 6.34 12.95
C THR A 115 26.63 6.25 11.72
N ALA A 116 26.07 5.99 10.54
CA ALA A 116 26.73 6.03 9.25
C ALA A 116 25.72 6.43 8.16
N ASN A 117 26.21 6.71 6.96
CA ASN A 117 25.35 7.07 5.85
C ASN A 117 24.44 5.90 5.43
N TRP A 118 23.13 6.15 5.39
CA TRP A 118 22.11 5.19 4.94
C TRP A 118 21.86 5.21 3.43
N GLY A 119 22.58 6.07 2.68
CA GLY A 119 22.32 6.33 1.26
C GLY A 119 21.14 7.30 1.08
N VAL A 120 20.63 7.38 -0.14
CA VAL A 120 19.45 8.19 -0.46
C VAL A 120 18.20 7.39 -0.18
N VAL A 121 17.48 7.74 0.88
CA VAL A 121 16.18 7.15 1.19
C VAL A 121 15.14 7.79 0.27
N THR A 122 14.46 6.98 -0.52
CA THR A 122 13.49 7.44 -1.52
C THR A 122 12.06 7.00 -1.23
N HIS A 123 11.88 5.91 -0.47
CA HIS A 123 10.59 5.31 -0.18
C HIS A 123 10.54 4.80 1.26
N PHE A 124 9.34 4.52 1.74
CA PHE A 124 9.11 3.72 2.95
C PHE A 124 8.13 2.58 2.62
N ARG A 125 8.13 1.56 3.46
CA ARG A 125 7.21 0.42 3.37
C ARG A 125 6.67 0.10 4.75
N ILE A 126 5.46 -0.43 4.81
CA ILE A 126 4.86 -1.01 6.01
C ILE A 126 4.91 -2.52 5.84
N ASP A 127 5.54 -3.19 6.79
CA ASP A 127 5.73 -4.65 6.83
C ASP A 127 4.94 -5.26 8.00
N ASP A 128 4.69 -6.53 7.93
CA ASP A 128 4.15 -7.38 9.00
C ASP A 128 5.24 -8.22 9.67
#